data_bf5eb00ca832552e0b8ba54b0c6586ff
#
_entry.id   bf5eb00ca832552e0b8ba54b0c6586ff
#
_cell.length_a   1.000
_cell.length_b   1.000
_cell.length_c   1.000
_cell.angle_alpha   90.00
_cell.angle_beta   90.00
_cell.angle_gamma   90.00
#
_symmetry.space_group_name_H-M   'P 1'
#
loop_
_entity.id
_entity.type
_entity.pdbx_description
1 polymer ?
#
loop_
_entity_poly.entity_id
_entity_poly.type
_entity_poly.pdbx_seq_one_letter_code
_entity_poly.pdbx_strand_id
1 'polypeptide(L)'
;SVLSALVSPLIIVAIISSITSLENTKQLKGIGFRSIGWLITTTFFAIMLALGLGLVFGVGRNAYLSIDGLDTTFQSKVTSFSEIFINFFPRNVISDIAEENTIPMIFTAILVAVAYVFVAHDNEEKVKSFKNLVEALKEIIFKILDWVIELTPYAVLTLVATSVGNGINSSGMIWSLVMLLIVCFIAFIIDSYLINAVLLKVFAKVNPIKFFKKILPAQIVAFSTQSSAGTLPVATEILTDKIGVSGKVANVTTPLGTTIGMPGCAGIWPILVSLYGIYGLGINFSLTDYITLVVVALFVSFGTAGVP
;
A
#
# COMPACT_ATOMS: atom_id res chain seq x y z
N SER A 1 -1.53 -17.84 -9.28
CA SER A 1 -2.62 -17.16 -10.01
C SER A 1 -2.06 -16.09 -10.93
N VAL A 2 -2.85 -15.62 -11.94
CA VAL A 2 -2.41 -14.54 -12.85
C VAL A 2 -2.10 -13.26 -12.10
N LEU A 3 -2.88 -12.94 -11.06
CA LEU A 3 -2.62 -11.78 -10.19
C LEU A 3 -1.25 -11.87 -9.51
N SER A 4 -0.89 -13.01 -8.96
CA SER A 4 0.42 -13.21 -8.32
C SER A 4 1.57 -12.96 -9.29
N ALA A 5 1.45 -13.45 -10.54
CA ALA A 5 2.47 -13.24 -11.57
C ALA A 5 2.69 -11.77 -11.95
N LEU A 6 1.68 -10.90 -11.75
CA LEU A 6 1.78 -9.47 -12.03
C LEU A 6 2.35 -8.66 -10.87
N VAL A 7 2.35 -9.19 -9.64
CA VAL A 7 2.77 -8.45 -8.43
C VAL A 7 4.21 -7.96 -8.54
N SER A 8 5.16 -8.84 -8.86
CA SER A 8 6.57 -8.50 -8.94
C SER A 8 6.89 -7.44 -10.01
N PRO A 9 6.45 -7.60 -11.28
CA PRO A 9 6.66 -6.57 -12.30
C PRO A 9 5.97 -5.25 -11.95
N LEU A 10 4.77 -5.32 -11.38
CA LEU A 10 4.00 -4.14 -11.00
C LEU A 10 4.71 -3.30 -9.93
N ILE A 11 5.20 -3.92 -8.85
CA ILE A 11 5.93 -3.25 -7.77
C ILE A 11 7.16 -2.54 -8.33
N ILE A 12 7.98 -3.25 -9.10
CA ILE A 12 9.23 -2.70 -9.65
C ILE A 12 8.94 -1.49 -10.55
N VAL A 13 8.04 -1.65 -11.51
CA VAL A 13 7.74 -0.61 -12.50
C VAL A 13 7.05 0.59 -11.86
N ALA A 14 6.11 0.36 -10.92
CA ALA A 14 5.41 1.44 -10.24
C ALA A 14 6.37 2.31 -9.39
N ILE A 15 7.28 1.70 -8.63
CA ILE A 15 8.25 2.44 -7.81
C ILE A 15 9.23 3.20 -8.71
N ILE A 16 9.79 2.55 -9.72
CA ILE A 16 10.74 3.20 -10.63
C ILE A 16 10.06 4.36 -11.34
N SER A 17 8.87 4.18 -11.92
CA SER A 17 8.12 5.25 -12.60
C SER A 17 7.86 6.44 -11.68
N SER A 18 7.42 6.19 -10.44
CA SER A 18 7.11 7.25 -9.47
C SER A 18 8.33 8.10 -9.10
N ILE A 19 9.48 7.48 -8.91
CA ILE A 19 10.72 8.19 -8.54
C ILE A 19 11.36 8.85 -9.77
N THR A 20 11.35 8.19 -10.93
CA THR A 20 11.90 8.75 -12.18
C THR A 20 11.06 9.87 -12.77
N SER A 21 9.83 10.08 -12.29
CA SER A 21 9.02 11.27 -12.61
C SER A 21 9.60 12.57 -12.03
N LEU A 22 10.54 12.47 -11.05
CA LEU A 22 11.25 13.62 -10.49
C LEU A 22 12.26 14.14 -11.49
N GLU A 23 12.13 15.42 -11.89
CA GLU A 23 12.92 16.01 -12.96
C GLU A 23 14.40 16.19 -12.63
N ASN A 24 14.75 16.33 -11.33
CA ASN A 24 16.14 16.54 -10.94
C ASN A 24 16.44 16.19 -9.46
N THR A 25 17.74 16.06 -9.14
CA THR A 25 18.23 15.74 -7.80
C THR A 25 17.87 16.76 -6.72
N LYS A 26 17.66 18.04 -7.08
CA LYS A 26 17.23 19.07 -6.11
C LYS A 26 15.78 18.85 -5.68
N GLN A 27 14.90 18.44 -6.62
CA GLN A 27 13.53 18.07 -6.31
C GLN A 27 13.49 16.80 -5.45
N LEU A 28 14.29 15.79 -5.79
CA LEU A 28 14.42 14.57 -4.98
C LEU A 28 14.86 14.89 -3.55
N LYS A 29 15.96 15.63 -3.38
CA LYS A 29 16.50 15.98 -2.06
C LYS A 29 15.60 16.92 -1.26
N GLY A 30 14.97 17.89 -1.91
CA GLY A 30 14.14 18.90 -1.24
C GLY A 30 12.72 18.41 -0.97
N ILE A 31 11.96 18.22 -2.03
CA ILE A 31 10.53 17.92 -1.96
C ILE A 31 10.31 16.41 -1.80
N GLY A 32 11.02 15.59 -2.59
CA GLY A 32 10.82 14.14 -2.60
C GLY A 32 11.06 13.47 -1.25
N PHE A 33 12.22 13.68 -0.62
CA PHE A 33 12.50 13.08 0.71
C PHE A 33 11.56 13.56 1.80
N ARG A 34 11.17 14.85 1.78
CA ARG A 34 10.18 15.37 2.74
C ARG A 34 8.80 14.74 2.52
N SER A 35 8.39 14.58 1.27
CA SER A 35 7.11 13.94 0.92
C SER A 35 7.11 12.47 1.35
N ILE A 36 8.16 11.72 1.03
CA ILE A 36 8.31 10.32 1.46
C ILE A 36 8.28 10.23 2.99
N GLY A 37 9.01 11.10 3.70
CA GLY A 37 8.99 11.13 5.16
C GLY A 37 7.59 11.35 5.74
N TRP A 38 6.80 12.27 5.16
CA TRP A 38 5.42 12.50 5.58
C TRP A 38 4.50 11.32 5.23
N LEU A 39 4.63 10.73 4.05
CA LEU A 39 3.86 9.56 3.63
C LEU A 39 4.10 8.37 4.56
N ILE A 40 5.35 8.11 4.93
CA ILE A 40 5.72 7.08 5.91
C ILE A 40 5.12 7.39 7.28
N THR A 41 5.21 8.64 7.72
CA THR A 41 4.70 9.06 9.03
C THR A 41 3.18 8.88 9.12
N THR A 42 2.43 9.30 8.09
CA THR A 42 0.96 9.09 8.06
C THR A 42 0.60 7.62 8.01
N THR A 43 1.33 6.81 7.24
CA THR A 43 1.11 5.35 7.19
C THR A 43 1.44 4.68 8.52
N PHE A 44 2.48 5.13 9.22
CA PHE A 44 2.81 4.64 10.56
C PHE A 44 1.66 4.89 11.56
N PHE A 45 1.08 6.09 11.56
CA PHE A 45 -0.09 6.39 12.41
C PHE A 45 -1.29 5.51 12.05
N ALA A 46 -1.54 5.28 10.77
CA ALA A 46 -2.62 4.41 10.30
C ALA A 46 -2.42 2.95 10.75
N ILE A 47 -1.19 2.43 10.65
CA ILE A 47 -0.81 1.09 11.11
C ILE A 47 -1.02 0.97 12.63
N MET A 48 -0.54 1.94 13.41
CA MET A 48 -0.70 1.94 14.87
C MET A 48 -2.17 2.04 15.28
N LEU A 49 -2.97 2.84 14.56
CA LEU A 49 -4.41 2.91 14.76
C LEU A 49 -5.08 1.55 14.50
N ALA A 50 -4.76 0.92 13.37
CA ALA A 50 -5.32 -0.38 13.00
C ALA A 50 -4.94 -1.47 14.01
N LEU A 51 -3.68 -1.50 14.43
CA LEU A 51 -3.20 -2.42 15.47
C LEU A 51 -3.97 -2.20 16.80
N GLY A 52 -4.06 -0.94 17.24
CA GLY A 52 -4.78 -0.59 18.47
C GLY A 52 -6.25 -0.99 18.43
N LEU A 53 -6.96 -0.64 17.36
CA LEU A 53 -8.37 -1.01 17.19
C LEU A 53 -8.55 -2.53 17.05
N GLY A 54 -7.71 -3.21 16.27
CA GLY A 54 -7.75 -4.65 16.09
C GLY A 54 -7.56 -5.41 17.41
N LEU A 55 -6.65 -4.94 18.28
CA LEU A 55 -6.41 -5.50 19.60
C LEU A 55 -7.58 -5.22 20.55
N VAL A 56 -8.10 -3.99 20.60
CA VAL A 56 -9.20 -3.58 21.48
C VAL A 56 -10.49 -4.32 21.13
N PHE A 57 -10.83 -4.42 19.85
CA PHE A 57 -12.03 -5.13 19.41
C PHE A 57 -11.85 -6.64 19.27
N GLY A 58 -10.61 -7.15 19.43
CA GLY A 58 -10.32 -8.57 19.35
C GLY A 58 -10.66 -9.19 18.00
N VAL A 59 -10.33 -8.47 16.92
CA VAL A 59 -10.62 -8.89 15.54
C VAL A 59 -10.04 -10.28 15.28
N GLY A 60 -10.90 -11.24 14.88
CA GLY A 60 -10.51 -12.61 14.58
C GLY A 60 -10.58 -13.60 15.76
N ARG A 61 -10.75 -13.16 17.01
CA ARG A 61 -10.76 -14.08 18.19
C ARG A 61 -11.82 -15.18 18.14
N ASN A 62 -12.91 -14.95 17.41
CA ASN A 62 -14.02 -15.90 17.27
C ASN A 62 -14.10 -16.49 15.84
N ALA A 63 -13.03 -16.37 15.05
CA ALA A 63 -13.02 -16.83 13.67
C ALA A 63 -12.89 -18.37 13.57
N TYR A 64 -12.23 -19.01 14.56
CA TYR A 64 -11.99 -20.45 14.61
C TYR A 64 -11.56 -21.03 13.26
N LEU A 65 -10.50 -20.47 12.68
CA LEU A 65 -9.96 -20.94 11.41
C LEU A 65 -9.28 -22.30 11.62
N SER A 66 -9.66 -23.31 10.84
CA SER A 66 -8.99 -24.60 10.84
C SER A 66 -7.76 -24.58 9.92
N ILE A 67 -6.69 -25.22 10.39
CA ILE A 67 -5.43 -25.33 9.62
C ILE A 67 -5.56 -26.41 8.53
N ASP A 68 -6.62 -27.22 8.55
CA ASP A 68 -6.86 -28.27 7.58
C ASP A 68 -7.00 -27.70 6.17
N GLY A 69 -5.91 -27.77 5.38
CA GLY A 69 -5.84 -27.26 4.00
C GLY A 69 -4.96 -26.02 3.80
N LEU A 70 -4.37 -25.45 4.86
CA LEU A 70 -3.29 -24.47 4.69
C LEU A 70 -1.97 -25.22 4.42
N ASP A 71 -1.36 -24.90 3.30
CA ASP A 71 -0.02 -25.41 2.95
C ASP A 71 0.94 -25.16 4.12
N THR A 72 1.56 -26.23 4.60
CA THR A 72 2.57 -26.20 5.68
C THR A 72 3.76 -25.28 5.38
N THR A 73 3.89 -24.82 4.14
CA THR A 73 4.83 -23.80 3.69
C THR A 73 4.64 -22.44 4.34
N PHE A 74 3.44 -22.11 4.86
CA PHE A 74 3.23 -20.86 5.61
C PHE A 74 3.84 -20.87 7.01
N GLN A 75 3.85 -22.02 7.69
CA GLN A 75 4.46 -22.15 9.03
C GLN A 75 5.99 -22.05 9.02
N SER A 76 6.63 -22.48 7.92
CA SER A 76 8.09 -22.41 7.78
C SER A 76 8.59 -21.02 7.39
N LYS A 77 7.71 -20.09 7.03
CA LYS A 77 8.05 -18.70 6.64
C LYS A 77 7.97 -17.70 7.79
N VAL A 78 7.67 -18.13 9.03
CA VAL A 78 7.78 -17.24 10.20
C VAL A 78 9.26 -17.04 10.51
N THR A 79 9.86 -16.07 9.85
CA THR A 79 11.26 -15.70 10.02
C THR A 79 11.44 -14.85 11.28
N SER A 80 12.56 -15.04 11.98
CA SER A 80 12.91 -14.21 13.13
C SER A 80 13.13 -12.74 12.70
N PHE A 81 12.94 -11.80 13.63
CA PHE A 81 13.16 -10.36 13.35
C PHE A 81 14.54 -10.08 12.74
N SER A 82 15.57 -10.77 13.17
CA SER A 82 16.92 -10.65 12.62
C SER A 82 17.02 -11.13 11.16
N GLU A 83 16.35 -12.24 10.83
CA GLU A 83 16.33 -12.74 9.45
C GLU A 83 15.55 -11.82 8.51
N ILE A 84 14.48 -11.18 8.98
CA ILE A 84 13.77 -10.17 8.21
C ILE A 84 14.72 -9.04 7.85
N PHE A 85 15.50 -8.52 8.81
CA PHE A 85 16.47 -7.45 8.56
C PHE A 85 17.59 -7.84 7.58
N ILE A 86 18.07 -9.10 7.66
CA ILE A 86 19.08 -9.61 6.73
C ILE A 86 18.47 -9.75 5.32
N ASN A 87 17.21 -10.17 5.23
CA ASN A 87 16.50 -10.35 3.97
C ASN A 87 15.96 -9.04 3.36
N PHE A 88 16.18 -7.88 4.00
CA PHE A 88 15.90 -6.58 3.38
C PHE A 88 16.80 -6.32 2.16
N PHE A 89 18.05 -6.79 2.23
CA PHE A 89 19.02 -6.53 1.18
C PHE A 89 18.94 -7.59 0.10
N PRO A 90 18.80 -7.20 -1.18
CA PRO A 90 18.73 -8.14 -2.28
C PRO A 90 20.06 -8.90 -2.39
N ARG A 91 19.99 -10.22 -2.44
CA ARG A 91 21.16 -11.07 -2.73
C ARG A 91 21.26 -11.38 -4.22
N ASN A 92 20.12 -11.57 -4.86
CA ASN A 92 20.02 -11.81 -6.29
C ASN A 92 18.66 -11.32 -6.79
N VAL A 93 18.67 -10.24 -7.55
CA VAL A 93 17.45 -9.58 -8.06
C VAL A 93 16.54 -10.54 -8.83
N ILE A 94 17.11 -11.47 -9.61
CA ILE A 94 16.33 -12.42 -10.42
C ILE A 94 15.66 -13.45 -9.51
N SER A 95 16.37 -13.95 -8.51
CA SER A 95 15.80 -14.88 -7.52
C SER A 95 14.70 -14.21 -6.71
N ASP A 96 14.93 -12.95 -6.26
CA ASP A 96 13.94 -12.20 -5.50
C ASP A 96 12.63 -11.96 -6.29
N ILE A 97 12.74 -11.76 -7.62
CA ILE A 97 11.57 -11.65 -8.50
C ILE A 97 10.87 -13.01 -8.66
N ALA A 98 11.63 -14.09 -8.85
CA ALA A 98 11.07 -15.43 -9.06
C ALA A 98 10.40 -16.00 -7.80
N GLU A 99 10.93 -15.67 -6.62
CA GLU A 99 10.41 -16.09 -5.32
C GLU A 99 9.38 -15.13 -4.73
N GLU A 100 9.04 -14.06 -5.45
CA GLU A 100 8.10 -13.00 -5.02
C GLU A 100 8.52 -12.32 -3.69
N ASN A 101 9.84 -12.19 -3.45
CA ASN A 101 10.40 -11.55 -2.26
C ASN A 101 10.19 -10.03 -2.32
N THR A 102 9.03 -9.57 -1.87
CA THR A 102 8.56 -8.19 -2.04
C THR A 102 9.54 -7.14 -1.49
N ILE A 103 10.11 -7.35 -0.31
CA ILE A 103 10.96 -6.33 0.35
C ILE A 103 12.27 -6.10 -0.41
N PRO A 104 13.07 -7.13 -0.75
CA PRO A 104 14.26 -6.95 -1.59
C PRO A 104 13.96 -6.33 -2.96
N MET A 105 12.82 -6.68 -3.57
CA MET A 105 12.38 -6.07 -4.84
C MET A 105 12.14 -4.57 -4.71
N ILE A 106 11.44 -4.14 -3.64
CA ILE A 106 11.20 -2.72 -3.34
C ILE A 106 12.53 -1.99 -3.17
N PHE A 107 13.46 -2.56 -2.40
CA PHE A 107 14.78 -1.98 -2.18
C PHE A 107 15.56 -1.82 -3.49
N THR A 108 15.57 -2.86 -4.32
CA THR A 108 16.20 -2.82 -5.65
C THR A 108 15.57 -1.76 -6.55
N ALA A 109 14.23 -1.68 -6.60
CA ALA A 109 13.52 -0.70 -7.40
C ALA A 109 13.85 0.74 -6.97
N ILE A 110 13.91 0.99 -5.66
CA ILE A 110 14.31 2.30 -5.11
C ILE A 110 15.76 2.63 -5.50
N LEU A 111 16.70 1.68 -5.37
CA LEU A 111 18.10 1.90 -5.75
C LEU A 111 18.24 2.24 -7.23
N VAL A 112 17.59 1.49 -8.12
CA VAL A 112 17.60 1.75 -9.57
C VAL A 112 17.01 3.12 -9.87
N ALA A 113 15.88 3.45 -9.27
CA ALA A 113 15.20 4.73 -9.48
C ALA A 113 16.04 5.93 -8.98
N VAL A 114 16.65 5.81 -7.81
CA VAL A 114 17.52 6.85 -7.26
C VAL A 114 18.76 7.02 -8.14
N ALA A 115 19.40 5.91 -8.54
CA ALA A 115 20.54 5.96 -9.46
C ALA A 115 20.19 6.65 -10.79
N TYR A 116 19.01 6.32 -11.34
CA TYR A 116 18.47 7.00 -12.52
C TYR A 116 18.43 8.51 -12.35
N VAL A 117 17.87 9.02 -11.25
CA VAL A 117 17.76 10.47 -11.01
C VAL A 117 19.12 11.15 -10.94
N PHE A 118 20.14 10.48 -10.38
CA PHE A 118 21.50 11.01 -10.36
C PHE A 118 22.13 11.05 -11.77
N VAL A 119 21.99 9.98 -12.55
CA VAL A 119 22.52 9.94 -13.93
C VAL A 119 21.78 10.93 -14.84
N ALA A 120 20.46 11.04 -14.71
CA ALA A 120 19.65 12.00 -15.46
C ALA A 120 20.03 13.46 -15.15
N HIS A 121 20.45 13.73 -13.92
CA HIS A 121 20.94 15.06 -13.53
C HIS A 121 22.20 15.48 -14.32
N ASP A 122 23.10 14.54 -14.59
CA ASP A 122 24.34 14.80 -15.30
C ASP A 122 24.15 14.75 -16.83
N ASN A 123 23.33 13.83 -17.30
CA ASN A 123 23.01 13.69 -18.73
C ASN A 123 21.69 12.94 -18.94
N GLU A 124 20.62 13.69 -19.10
CA GLU A 124 19.24 13.16 -19.27
C GLU A 124 19.11 12.29 -20.53
N GLU A 125 19.76 12.67 -21.64
CA GLU A 125 19.64 11.95 -22.91
C GLU A 125 20.10 10.49 -22.82
N LYS A 126 21.10 10.20 -21.98
CA LYS A 126 21.61 8.82 -21.81
C LYS A 126 20.60 7.86 -21.19
N VAL A 127 19.71 8.36 -20.37
CA VAL A 127 18.76 7.54 -19.59
C VAL A 127 17.31 7.74 -19.97
N LYS A 128 17.01 8.66 -20.90
CA LYS A 128 15.67 8.95 -21.41
C LYS A 128 14.96 7.70 -21.95
N SER A 129 15.70 6.86 -22.70
CA SER A 129 15.17 5.62 -23.23
C SER A 129 14.73 4.65 -22.12
N PHE A 130 15.44 4.60 -21.00
CA PHE A 130 15.05 3.80 -19.84
C PHE A 130 13.73 4.30 -19.23
N LYS A 131 13.58 5.63 -19.04
CA LYS A 131 12.33 6.22 -18.55
C LYS A 131 11.15 5.88 -19.45
N ASN A 132 11.31 6.05 -20.75
CA ASN A 132 10.27 5.74 -21.73
C ASN A 132 9.89 4.24 -21.71
N LEU A 133 10.87 3.36 -21.54
CA LEU A 133 10.63 1.92 -21.41
C LEU A 133 9.81 1.61 -20.14
N VAL A 134 10.19 2.21 -19.01
CA VAL A 134 9.49 2.01 -17.73
C VAL A 134 8.03 2.50 -17.81
N GLU A 135 7.79 3.68 -18.41
CA GLU A 135 6.43 4.19 -18.61
C GLU A 135 5.62 3.28 -19.55
N ALA A 136 6.20 2.82 -20.64
CA ALA A 136 5.53 1.89 -21.55
C ALA A 136 5.19 0.54 -20.87
N LEU A 137 6.11 -0.01 -20.08
CA LEU A 137 5.88 -1.22 -19.29
C LEU A 137 4.78 -1.03 -18.26
N LYS A 138 4.76 0.13 -17.60
CA LYS A 138 3.70 0.49 -16.64
C LYS A 138 2.32 0.48 -17.30
N GLU A 139 2.17 1.15 -18.44
CA GLU A 139 0.89 1.18 -19.18
C GLU A 139 0.43 -0.22 -19.58
N ILE A 140 1.34 -1.05 -20.06
CA ILE A 140 1.05 -2.44 -20.47
C ILE A 140 0.61 -3.27 -19.25
N ILE A 141 1.37 -3.22 -18.16
CA ILE A 141 1.09 -4.00 -16.93
C ILE A 141 -0.25 -3.56 -16.35
N PHE A 142 -0.52 -2.26 -16.28
CA PHE A 142 -1.78 -1.73 -15.77
C PHE A 142 -2.96 -2.15 -16.65
N LYS A 143 -2.78 -2.18 -17.97
CA LYS A 143 -3.83 -2.66 -18.88
C LYS A 143 -4.14 -4.14 -18.70
N ILE A 144 -3.12 -4.96 -18.48
CA ILE A 144 -3.32 -6.40 -18.16
C ILE A 144 -4.05 -6.53 -16.81
N LEU A 145 -3.66 -5.72 -15.82
CA LEU A 145 -4.31 -5.70 -14.51
C LEU A 145 -5.79 -5.32 -14.61
N ASP A 146 -6.14 -4.30 -15.40
CA ASP A 146 -7.55 -3.92 -15.64
C ASP A 146 -8.36 -5.13 -16.16
N TRP A 147 -7.84 -5.87 -17.14
CA TRP A 147 -8.54 -7.05 -17.65
C TRP A 147 -8.74 -8.14 -16.59
N VAL A 148 -7.74 -8.32 -15.71
CA VAL A 148 -7.86 -9.29 -14.60
C VAL A 148 -8.86 -8.81 -13.57
N ILE A 149 -8.92 -7.52 -13.28
CA ILE A 149 -9.87 -6.93 -12.34
C ILE A 149 -11.32 -7.04 -12.86
N GLU A 150 -11.55 -6.95 -14.17
CA GLU A 150 -12.88 -7.18 -14.77
C GLU A 150 -13.43 -8.60 -14.47
N LEU A 151 -12.55 -9.56 -14.20
CA LEU A 151 -12.95 -10.92 -13.79
C LEU A 151 -13.25 -11.05 -12.30
N THR A 152 -12.96 -10.03 -11.48
CA THR A 152 -13.14 -10.07 -10.02
C THR A 152 -14.56 -10.44 -9.58
N PRO A 153 -15.64 -9.91 -10.19
CA PRO A 153 -17.01 -10.29 -9.79
C PRO A 153 -17.26 -11.80 -9.91
N TYR A 154 -16.74 -12.43 -10.96
CA TYR A 154 -16.87 -13.88 -11.17
C TYR A 154 -16.04 -14.67 -10.17
N ALA A 155 -14.82 -14.21 -9.88
CA ALA A 155 -13.97 -14.82 -8.86
C ALA A 155 -14.60 -14.74 -7.47
N VAL A 156 -15.15 -13.58 -7.10
CA VAL A 156 -15.87 -13.40 -5.82
C VAL A 156 -17.10 -14.30 -5.75
N LEU A 157 -17.90 -14.37 -6.82
CA LEU A 157 -19.07 -15.26 -6.86
C LEU A 157 -18.65 -16.73 -6.63
N THR A 158 -17.59 -17.18 -7.30
CA THR A 158 -17.09 -18.54 -7.17
C THR A 158 -16.56 -18.81 -5.75
N LEU A 159 -15.81 -17.87 -5.16
CA LEU A 159 -15.30 -17.98 -3.79
C LEU A 159 -16.44 -18.05 -2.77
N VAL A 160 -17.47 -17.21 -2.92
CA VAL A 160 -18.64 -17.23 -2.04
C VAL A 160 -19.41 -18.54 -2.20
N ALA A 161 -19.65 -18.99 -3.44
CA ALA A 161 -20.36 -20.25 -3.70
C ALA A 161 -19.62 -21.47 -3.13
N THR A 162 -18.30 -21.56 -3.29
CA THR A 162 -17.48 -22.63 -2.71
C THR A 162 -17.43 -22.56 -1.18
N SER A 163 -17.34 -21.36 -0.62
CA SER A 163 -17.35 -21.17 0.84
C SER A 163 -18.69 -21.62 1.44
N VAL A 164 -19.82 -21.25 0.82
CA VAL A 164 -21.15 -21.68 1.26
C VAL A 164 -21.34 -23.18 1.05
N GLY A 165 -20.87 -23.73 -0.08
CA GLY A 165 -20.94 -25.16 -0.39
C GLY A 165 -20.12 -26.04 0.56
N ASN A 166 -18.98 -25.55 1.04
CA ASN A 166 -18.13 -26.24 2.03
C ASN A 166 -18.63 -26.09 3.47
N GLY A 167 -19.82 -25.50 3.66
CA GLY A 167 -20.46 -25.41 4.97
C GLY A 167 -19.80 -24.38 5.88
N ILE A 168 -19.94 -23.09 5.55
CA ILE A 168 -19.73 -22.03 6.55
C ILE A 168 -20.84 -22.17 7.61
N ASN A 169 -20.70 -23.19 8.46
CA ASN A 169 -21.71 -23.52 9.46
C ASN A 169 -21.47 -22.86 10.81
N SER A 170 -20.43 -22.03 10.95
CA SER A 170 -20.23 -21.32 12.20
C SER A 170 -20.70 -19.86 12.06
N SER A 171 -21.81 -19.55 12.69
CA SER A 171 -22.27 -18.16 12.87
C SER A 171 -21.17 -17.26 13.46
N GLY A 172 -20.23 -17.83 14.19
CA GLY A 172 -19.05 -17.14 14.73
C GLY A 172 -18.08 -16.63 13.67
N MET A 173 -17.83 -17.39 12.60
CA MET A 173 -16.94 -16.97 11.52
C MET A 173 -17.54 -15.79 10.73
N ILE A 174 -18.81 -15.85 10.40
CA ILE A 174 -19.49 -14.76 9.68
C ILE A 174 -19.47 -13.49 10.54
N TRP A 175 -19.79 -13.61 11.83
CA TRP A 175 -19.78 -12.48 12.74
C TRP A 175 -18.40 -11.86 12.88
N SER A 176 -17.34 -12.66 12.95
CA SER A 176 -15.96 -12.16 13.04
C SER A 176 -15.50 -11.46 11.76
N LEU A 177 -15.94 -11.89 10.56
CA LEU A 177 -15.72 -11.18 9.30
C LEU A 177 -16.45 -9.84 9.26
N VAL A 178 -17.70 -9.79 9.69
CA VAL A 178 -18.47 -8.55 9.80
C VAL A 178 -17.78 -7.58 10.77
N MET A 179 -17.29 -8.08 11.90
CA MET A 179 -16.55 -7.29 12.88
C MET A 179 -15.24 -6.74 12.28
N LEU A 180 -14.50 -7.55 11.52
CA LEU A 180 -13.31 -7.11 10.78
C LEU A 180 -13.65 -5.92 9.87
N LEU A 181 -14.72 -6.03 9.06
CA LEU A 181 -15.14 -4.97 8.15
C LEU A 181 -15.56 -3.70 8.90
N ILE A 182 -16.35 -3.81 9.96
CA ILE A 182 -16.78 -2.67 10.77
C ILE A 182 -15.56 -1.95 11.36
N VAL A 183 -14.63 -2.69 11.97
CA VAL A 183 -13.42 -2.12 12.57
C VAL A 183 -12.54 -1.46 11.49
N CYS A 184 -12.46 -2.06 10.31
CA CYS A 184 -11.74 -1.51 9.17
C CYS A 184 -12.33 -0.16 8.72
N PHE A 185 -13.64 -0.07 8.55
CA PHE A 185 -14.32 1.19 8.20
C PHE A 185 -14.15 2.26 9.28
N ILE A 186 -14.25 1.89 10.56
CA ILE A 186 -14.00 2.80 11.68
C ILE A 186 -12.55 3.32 11.61
N ALA A 187 -11.58 2.45 11.38
CA ALA A 187 -10.18 2.82 11.25
C ALA A 187 -9.96 3.79 10.06
N PHE A 188 -10.57 3.52 8.89
CA PHE A 188 -10.48 4.42 7.74
C PHE A 188 -11.05 5.80 8.02
N ILE A 189 -12.19 5.89 8.70
CA ILE A 189 -12.82 7.17 9.06
C ILE A 189 -11.94 7.94 10.06
N ILE A 190 -11.43 7.26 11.09
CA ILE A 190 -10.58 7.89 12.11
C ILE A 190 -9.27 8.37 11.47
N ASP A 191 -8.62 7.55 10.64
CA ASP A 191 -7.38 7.95 9.96
C ASP A 191 -7.61 9.13 9.03
N SER A 192 -8.61 9.02 8.13
CA SER A 192 -8.84 10.02 7.10
C SER A 192 -9.29 11.36 7.66
N TYR A 193 -10.18 11.37 8.65
CA TYR A 193 -10.80 12.61 9.13
C TYR A 193 -10.33 13.09 10.50
N LEU A 194 -9.83 12.22 11.37
CA LEU A 194 -9.35 12.63 12.69
C LEU A 194 -7.83 12.79 12.70
N ILE A 195 -7.06 11.74 12.35
CA ILE A 195 -5.60 11.79 12.38
C ILE A 195 -5.08 12.82 11.37
N ASN A 196 -5.53 12.75 10.12
CA ASN A 196 -5.13 13.71 9.11
C ASN A 196 -5.60 15.14 9.40
N ALA A 197 -6.75 15.34 10.07
CA ALA A 197 -7.18 16.66 10.53
C ALA A 197 -6.24 17.25 11.58
N VAL A 198 -5.80 16.42 12.54
CA VAL A 198 -4.83 16.84 13.55
C VAL A 198 -3.49 17.19 12.90
N LEU A 199 -2.99 16.35 12.00
CA LEU A 199 -1.74 16.62 11.29
C LEU A 199 -1.81 17.89 10.45
N LEU A 200 -2.91 18.14 9.72
CA LEU A 200 -3.13 19.38 8.97
C LEU A 200 -3.17 20.60 9.87
N LYS A 201 -3.86 20.51 11.01
CA LYS A 201 -3.98 21.65 11.93
C LYS A 201 -2.65 21.96 12.62
N VAL A 202 -1.93 20.95 13.07
CA VAL A 202 -0.69 21.12 13.86
C VAL A 202 0.49 21.52 12.95
N PHE A 203 0.69 20.81 11.86
CA PHE A 203 1.90 20.98 11.03
C PHE A 203 1.68 21.95 9.87
N ALA A 204 0.57 21.85 9.15
CA ALA A 204 0.28 22.74 8.04
C ALA A 204 -0.42 24.04 8.45
N LYS A 205 -0.94 24.12 9.69
CA LYS A 205 -1.71 25.27 10.20
C LYS A 205 -2.92 25.63 9.34
N VAL A 206 -3.46 24.66 8.62
CA VAL A 206 -4.63 24.78 7.74
C VAL A 206 -5.88 24.34 8.49
N ASN A 207 -7.01 24.99 8.22
CA ASN A 207 -8.30 24.57 8.79
C ASN A 207 -8.76 23.26 8.13
N PRO A 208 -8.85 22.13 8.89
CA PRO A 208 -9.18 20.83 8.32
C PRO A 208 -10.55 20.80 7.64
N ILE A 209 -11.55 21.45 8.22
CA ILE A 209 -12.93 21.44 7.67
C ILE A 209 -12.95 22.12 6.30
N LYS A 210 -12.26 23.26 6.16
CA LYS A 210 -12.16 23.95 4.87
C LYS A 210 -11.38 23.12 3.85
N PHE A 211 -10.33 22.43 4.31
CA PHE A 211 -9.55 21.53 3.48
C PHE A 211 -10.40 20.37 2.96
N PHE A 212 -11.07 19.63 3.83
CA PHE A 212 -11.91 18.49 3.43
C PHE A 212 -13.05 18.87 2.49
N LYS A 213 -13.68 20.05 2.68
CA LYS A 213 -14.67 20.56 1.74
C LYS A 213 -14.10 20.81 0.34
N LYS A 214 -12.84 21.25 0.25
CA LYS A 214 -12.19 21.51 -1.06
C LYS A 214 -11.79 20.22 -1.76
N ILE A 215 -11.33 19.18 -1.04
CA ILE A 215 -10.89 17.92 -1.63
C ILE A 215 -12.04 16.93 -1.88
N LEU A 216 -13.26 17.24 -1.46
CA LEU A 216 -14.42 16.35 -1.61
C LEU A 216 -14.61 15.81 -3.05
N PRO A 217 -14.44 16.61 -4.12
CA PRO A 217 -14.55 16.08 -5.49
C PRO A 217 -13.50 15.00 -5.79
N ALA A 218 -12.25 15.15 -5.30
CA ALA A 218 -11.24 14.11 -5.46
C ALA A 218 -11.59 12.84 -4.67
N GLN A 219 -12.18 12.98 -3.46
CA GLN A 219 -12.63 11.84 -2.68
C GLN A 219 -13.77 11.07 -3.40
N ILE A 220 -14.70 11.78 -4.04
CA ILE A 220 -15.77 11.16 -4.83
C ILE A 220 -15.18 10.40 -6.02
N VAL A 221 -14.23 11.00 -6.75
CA VAL A 221 -13.56 10.32 -7.86
C VAL A 221 -12.79 9.10 -7.36
N ALA A 222 -12.05 9.21 -6.28
CA ALA A 222 -11.31 8.09 -5.68
C ALA A 222 -12.23 6.94 -5.28
N PHE A 223 -13.38 7.26 -4.66
CA PHE A 223 -14.38 6.27 -4.27
C PHE A 223 -15.02 5.58 -5.48
N SER A 224 -15.31 6.34 -6.54
CA SER A 224 -15.96 5.81 -7.75
C SER A 224 -15.03 4.99 -8.61
N THR A 225 -13.78 5.41 -8.75
CA THR A 225 -12.78 4.72 -9.58
C THR A 225 -12.04 3.62 -8.82
N GLN A 226 -12.08 3.65 -7.48
CA GLN A 226 -11.30 2.77 -6.61
C GLN A 226 -9.79 2.76 -6.95
N SER A 227 -9.30 3.82 -7.62
CA SER A 227 -7.95 3.93 -8.14
C SER A 227 -7.28 5.22 -7.70
N SER A 228 -6.15 5.10 -7.00
CA SER A 228 -5.31 6.26 -6.65
C SER A 228 -4.68 6.89 -7.90
N ALA A 229 -4.28 6.07 -8.87
CA ALA A 229 -3.74 6.53 -10.14
C ALA A 229 -4.80 7.26 -10.97
N GLY A 230 -6.03 6.74 -11.04
CA GLY A 230 -7.16 7.38 -11.71
C GLY A 230 -7.58 8.71 -11.07
N THR A 231 -7.34 8.87 -9.77
CA THR A 231 -7.65 10.10 -9.03
C THR A 231 -6.55 11.16 -9.14
N LEU A 232 -5.34 10.78 -9.52
CA LEU A 232 -4.15 11.64 -9.55
C LEU A 232 -4.36 12.98 -10.27
N PRO A 233 -4.93 13.07 -11.49
CA PRO A 233 -5.11 14.34 -12.18
C PRO A 233 -6.00 15.29 -11.39
N VAL A 234 -7.15 14.80 -10.92
CA VAL A 234 -8.13 15.60 -10.16
C VAL A 234 -7.56 16.05 -8.81
N ALA A 235 -6.82 15.19 -8.13
CA ALA A 235 -6.16 15.53 -6.87
C ALA A 235 -5.10 16.61 -7.07
N THR A 236 -4.30 16.52 -8.15
CA THR A 236 -3.28 17.51 -8.48
C THR A 236 -3.89 18.86 -8.80
N GLU A 237 -4.93 18.92 -9.64
CA GLU A 237 -5.67 20.13 -9.96
C GLU A 237 -6.26 20.80 -8.71
N ILE A 238 -6.91 20.04 -7.84
CA ILE A 238 -7.48 20.60 -6.61
C ILE A 238 -6.40 21.15 -5.68
N LEU A 239 -5.26 20.47 -5.56
CA LEU A 239 -4.14 20.92 -4.73
C LEU A 239 -3.57 22.26 -5.27
N THR A 240 -3.43 22.40 -6.58
CA THR A 240 -2.90 23.63 -7.18
C THR A 240 -3.92 24.75 -7.19
N ASP A 241 -5.11 24.51 -7.71
CA ASP A 241 -6.04 25.58 -8.05
C ASP A 241 -6.96 25.98 -6.88
N LYS A 242 -7.36 25.01 -6.05
CA LYS A 242 -8.28 25.27 -4.95
C LYS A 242 -7.58 25.44 -3.59
N ILE A 243 -6.48 24.74 -3.37
CA ILE A 243 -5.76 24.78 -2.10
C ILE A 243 -4.60 25.77 -2.17
N GLY A 244 -3.99 25.97 -3.35
CA GLY A 244 -2.89 26.92 -3.57
C GLY A 244 -1.51 26.32 -3.30
N VAL A 245 -1.38 24.99 -3.42
CA VAL A 245 -0.08 24.33 -3.38
C VAL A 245 0.66 24.62 -4.68
N SER A 246 1.94 24.97 -4.60
CA SER A 246 2.72 25.21 -5.83
C SER A 246 2.76 23.96 -6.72
N GLY A 247 2.63 24.16 -8.03
CA GLY A 247 2.68 23.04 -8.98
C GLY A 247 3.95 22.19 -8.86
N LYS A 248 5.10 22.82 -8.52
CA LYS A 248 6.36 22.10 -8.26
C LYS A 248 6.24 21.08 -7.11
N VAL A 249 5.46 21.40 -6.09
CA VAL A 249 5.23 20.48 -4.96
C VAL A 249 4.16 19.46 -5.33
N ALA A 250 3.03 19.89 -5.85
CA ALA A 250 1.91 19.02 -6.20
C ALA A 250 2.34 17.93 -7.20
N ASN A 251 3.03 18.30 -8.29
CA ASN A 251 3.48 17.37 -9.33
C ASN A 251 4.53 16.34 -8.84
N VAL A 252 5.15 16.56 -7.69
CA VAL A 252 6.06 15.60 -7.05
C VAL A 252 5.33 14.76 -6.00
N THR A 253 4.55 15.40 -5.14
CA THR A 253 3.95 14.73 -3.98
C THR A 253 2.78 13.83 -4.34
N THR A 254 1.94 14.25 -5.32
CA THR A 254 0.78 13.45 -5.71
C THR A 254 1.14 12.12 -6.38
N PRO A 255 2.05 12.04 -7.36
CA PRO A 255 2.48 10.76 -7.91
C PRO A 255 3.16 9.85 -6.88
N LEU A 256 3.98 10.41 -5.99
CA LEU A 256 4.57 9.63 -4.89
C LEU A 256 3.49 9.05 -3.97
N GLY A 257 2.44 9.82 -3.68
CA GLY A 257 1.33 9.38 -2.84
C GLY A 257 0.47 8.28 -3.45
N THR A 258 0.53 8.05 -4.77
CA THR A 258 -0.19 6.93 -5.42
C THR A 258 0.52 5.58 -5.31
N THR A 259 1.77 5.56 -4.86
CA THR A 259 2.60 4.34 -4.81
C THR A 259 3.33 4.17 -3.49
N ILE A 260 3.58 5.26 -2.76
CA ILE A 260 4.29 5.24 -1.49
C ILE A 260 3.35 5.73 -0.39
N GLY A 261 3.28 4.98 0.71
CA GLY A 261 2.52 5.42 1.87
C GLY A 261 1.01 5.44 1.63
N MET A 262 0.45 4.30 1.35
CA MET A 262 -1.00 4.09 1.24
C MET A 262 -1.55 3.63 2.60
N PRO A 263 -1.99 4.53 3.49
CA PRO A 263 -2.40 4.18 4.84
C PRO A 263 -3.57 3.18 4.87
N GLY A 264 -4.50 3.27 3.94
CA GLY A 264 -5.64 2.37 3.85
C GLY A 264 -5.26 0.96 3.38
N CYS A 265 -4.76 0.87 2.13
CA CYS A 265 -4.52 -0.41 1.46
C CYS A 265 -3.31 -1.17 2.00
N ALA A 266 -2.25 -0.45 2.38
CA ALA A 266 -0.99 -1.04 2.83
C ALA A 266 -0.77 -0.94 4.35
N GLY A 267 -1.52 -0.07 5.03
CA GLY A 267 -1.46 0.10 6.47
C GLY A 267 -2.61 -0.60 7.20
N ILE A 268 -3.80 -0.04 7.14
CA ILE A 268 -4.95 -0.47 7.95
C ILE A 268 -5.40 -1.89 7.58
N TRP A 269 -5.68 -2.12 6.31
CA TRP A 269 -6.23 -3.39 5.85
C TRP A 269 -5.32 -4.59 6.14
N PRO A 270 -4.03 -4.60 5.77
CA PRO A 270 -3.16 -5.73 6.02
C PRO A 270 -2.99 -6.03 7.51
N ILE A 271 -2.91 -5.01 8.35
CA ILE A 271 -2.79 -5.21 9.81
C ILE A 271 -4.03 -5.90 10.38
N LEU A 272 -5.23 -5.42 10.02
CA LEU A 272 -6.47 -6.01 10.52
C LEU A 272 -6.69 -7.43 10.01
N VAL A 273 -6.36 -7.70 8.74
CA VAL A 273 -6.44 -9.06 8.16
C VAL A 273 -5.41 -9.99 8.80
N SER A 274 -4.18 -9.50 9.06
CA SER A 274 -3.17 -10.29 9.77
C SER A 274 -3.63 -10.64 11.18
N LEU A 275 -4.16 -9.68 11.93
CA LEU A 275 -4.71 -9.93 13.27
C LEU A 275 -5.87 -10.92 13.23
N TYR A 276 -6.74 -10.81 12.21
CA TYR A 276 -7.83 -11.74 11.99
C TYR A 276 -7.32 -13.18 11.80
N GLY A 277 -6.29 -13.35 10.95
CA GLY A 277 -5.66 -14.66 10.74
C GLY A 277 -4.95 -15.19 11.99
N ILE A 278 -4.15 -14.36 12.65
CA ILE A 278 -3.39 -14.72 13.86
C ILE A 278 -4.33 -15.21 14.97
N TYR A 279 -5.35 -14.42 15.29
CA TYR A 279 -6.29 -14.80 16.34
C TYR A 279 -7.23 -15.92 15.92
N GLY A 280 -7.64 -15.97 14.64
CA GLY A 280 -8.48 -17.02 14.11
C GLY A 280 -7.82 -18.40 14.13
N LEU A 281 -6.49 -18.44 13.93
CA LEU A 281 -5.67 -19.64 14.02
C LEU A 281 -5.18 -19.95 15.46
N GLY A 282 -5.49 -19.09 16.43
CA GLY A 282 -5.04 -19.28 17.82
C GLY A 282 -3.53 -19.12 18.00
N ILE A 283 -2.85 -18.38 17.11
CA ILE A 283 -1.41 -18.16 17.18
C ILE A 283 -1.12 -17.10 18.24
N ASN A 284 -0.23 -17.41 19.18
CA ASN A 284 0.20 -16.47 20.20
C ASN A 284 1.34 -15.58 19.68
N PHE A 285 1.08 -14.28 19.53
CA PHE A 285 2.09 -13.30 19.16
C PHE A 285 2.75 -12.71 20.39
N SER A 286 4.08 -12.67 20.35
CA SER A 286 4.91 -11.92 21.29
C SER A 286 4.94 -10.42 20.90
N LEU A 287 5.42 -9.56 21.79
CA LEU A 287 5.61 -8.15 21.49
C LEU A 287 6.53 -7.93 20.26
N THR A 288 7.55 -8.77 20.12
CA THR A 288 8.48 -8.73 18.99
C THR A 288 7.77 -9.01 17.67
N ASP A 289 6.82 -9.94 17.65
CA ASP A 289 6.06 -10.29 16.44
C ASP A 289 5.14 -9.14 16.01
N TYR A 290 4.54 -8.41 16.95
CA TYR A 290 3.77 -7.20 16.63
C TYR A 290 4.66 -6.08 16.08
N ILE A 291 5.86 -5.87 16.65
CA ILE A 291 6.82 -4.90 16.12
C ILE A 291 7.23 -5.29 14.70
N THR A 292 7.50 -6.57 14.49
CA THR A 292 7.84 -7.11 13.16
C THR A 292 6.71 -6.86 12.16
N LEU A 293 5.47 -7.14 12.55
CA LEU A 293 4.29 -6.90 11.71
C LEU A 293 4.18 -5.42 11.29
N VAL A 294 4.38 -4.50 12.24
CA VAL A 294 4.37 -3.05 11.96
C VAL A 294 5.48 -2.65 10.99
N VAL A 295 6.69 -3.14 11.22
CA VAL A 295 7.85 -2.84 10.36
C VAL A 295 7.64 -3.39 8.95
N VAL A 296 7.21 -4.63 8.81
CA VAL A 296 6.92 -5.25 7.51
C VAL A 296 5.82 -4.49 6.78
N ALA A 297 4.72 -4.13 7.45
CA ALA A 297 3.64 -3.35 6.84
C ALA A 297 4.12 -1.99 6.33
N LEU A 298 4.98 -1.29 7.09
CA LEU A 298 5.59 -0.04 6.64
C LEU A 298 6.39 -0.22 5.35
N PHE A 299 7.20 -1.27 5.25
CA PHE A 299 8.00 -1.51 4.05
C PHE A 299 7.14 -1.94 2.85
N VAL A 300 6.16 -2.80 3.06
CA VAL A 300 5.23 -3.20 2.01
C VAL A 300 4.45 -1.99 1.47
N SER A 301 4.21 -0.97 2.29
CA SER A 301 3.53 0.25 1.86
C SER A 301 4.27 1.05 0.77
N PHE A 302 5.56 0.83 0.58
CA PHE A 302 6.34 1.45 -0.51
C PHE A 302 6.07 0.83 -1.89
N GLY A 303 5.60 -0.39 -1.96
CA GLY A 303 5.40 -1.13 -3.20
C GLY A 303 3.94 -1.36 -3.58
N THR A 304 3.02 -0.72 -2.87
CA THR A 304 1.59 -0.89 -3.15
C THR A 304 1.20 -0.08 -4.38
N ALA A 305 0.68 -0.75 -5.41
CA ALA A 305 0.22 -0.06 -6.61
C ALA A 305 -1.12 0.65 -6.38
N GLY A 306 -1.24 1.86 -6.90
CA GLY A 306 -2.45 2.69 -6.80
C GLY A 306 -3.51 2.37 -7.84
N VAL A 307 -3.77 1.08 -8.06
CA VAL A 307 -4.73 0.55 -9.03
C VAL A 307 -5.92 -0.08 -8.33
N PRO A 308 -7.07 -0.24 -9.05
CA PRO A 308 -8.26 -0.86 -8.48
C PRO A 308 -8.03 -2.23 -7.89
#